data_94e6b632b162b9c3df7c5d7011d959f1
#
_entry.id   94e6b632b162b9c3df7c5d7011d959f1
#
_cell.length_a   1.000
_cell.length_b   1.000
_cell.length_c   1.000
_cell.angle_alpha   90.00
_cell.angle_beta   90.00
_cell.angle_gamma   90.00
#
_symmetry.space_group_name_H-M   'P 1'
#
loop_
_entity.id
_entity.type
_entity.pdbx_description
1 polymer ?
#
loop_
_entity_poly.entity_id
_entity_poly.type
_entity_poly.pdbx_seq_one_letter_code
_entity_poly.pdbx_strand_id
1 'polypeptide(L)'
;MAKTTVSESVVSTGINENLPILDDTTTSRVVVNNPLLRHVFFTFGEGQVLTDHASARAVIVNILEGKFDFTVGGTRNIVSAGDAIYLAPGERHALTALEPSRMSLTLIDVESMCQTQEGDARNAQPDSCDPSHRGHHGSCGCRGHEGHHSEHLQEQGDSRLEQQDGDR
;
A
#
# COMPACT_ATOMS: atom_id res chain seq x y z
N MET A 1 -3.56 4.10 24.52
CA MET A 1 -2.54 3.84 23.49
C MET A 1 -1.63 5.04 23.42
N ALA A 2 -0.31 4.83 23.50
CA ALA A 2 0.66 5.91 23.34
C ALA A 2 0.59 6.45 21.90
N LYS A 3 0.49 7.78 21.75
CA LYS A 3 0.65 8.45 20.46
C LYS A 3 2.15 8.60 20.21
N THR A 4 2.61 8.16 19.06
CA THR A 4 3.96 8.46 18.57
C THR A 4 3.94 9.80 17.85
N THR A 5 4.98 10.62 18.00
CA THR A 5 5.09 11.84 17.20
C THR A 5 5.62 11.51 15.81
N VAL A 6 5.37 12.36 14.81
CA VAL A 6 5.87 12.15 13.44
C VAL A 6 7.39 12.30 13.37
N SER A 7 7.96 13.14 14.25
CA SER A 7 9.38 13.47 14.29
C SER A 7 10.24 12.51 15.11
N GLU A 8 9.65 11.55 15.80
CA GLU A 8 10.37 10.59 16.65
C GLU A 8 10.44 9.21 16.01
N SER A 9 11.65 8.65 16.02
CA SER A 9 11.87 7.25 15.61
C SER A 9 11.51 6.31 16.75
N VAL A 10 10.85 5.21 16.42
CA VAL A 10 10.45 4.16 17.38
C VAL A 10 11.10 2.84 16.96
N VAL A 11 11.73 2.16 17.92
CA VAL A 11 12.22 0.81 17.76
C VAL A 11 11.40 -0.12 18.65
N SER A 12 10.71 -1.08 18.04
CA SER A 12 9.94 -2.09 18.75
C SER A 12 10.60 -3.45 18.60
N THR A 13 11.10 -3.98 19.71
CA THR A 13 11.76 -5.29 19.76
C THR A 13 10.92 -6.30 20.52
N GLY A 14 11.22 -7.59 20.36
CA GLY A 14 10.55 -8.68 21.09
C GLY A 14 9.06 -8.77 20.74
N ILE A 15 8.65 -8.44 19.51
CA ILE A 15 7.23 -8.47 19.12
C ILE A 15 6.69 -9.89 19.22
N ASN A 16 7.44 -10.90 18.79
CA ASN A 16 6.96 -12.29 18.78
C ASN A 16 6.77 -12.83 20.20
N GLU A 17 7.66 -12.49 21.11
CA GLU A 17 7.59 -12.90 22.52
C GLU A 17 6.46 -12.18 23.27
N ASN A 18 6.24 -10.91 22.94
CA ASN A 18 5.25 -10.07 23.62
C ASN A 18 3.84 -10.16 23.00
N LEU A 19 3.72 -10.78 21.84
CA LEU A 19 2.46 -11.03 21.14
C LEU A 19 2.46 -12.47 20.61
N PRO A 20 2.38 -13.47 21.50
CA PRO A 20 2.34 -14.87 21.08
C PRO A 20 1.05 -15.17 20.30
N ILE A 21 1.11 -16.16 19.42
CA ILE A 21 -0.09 -16.72 18.82
C ILE A 21 -0.76 -17.59 19.88
N LEU A 22 -2.02 -17.32 20.15
CA LEU A 22 -2.85 -18.07 21.10
C LEU A 22 -3.96 -18.78 20.32
N ASP A 23 -4.28 -19.99 20.73
CA ASP A 23 -5.39 -20.76 20.16
C ASP A 23 -6.72 -20.01 20.38
N ASP A 24 -7.64 -20.15 19.44
CA ASP A 24 -8.99 -19.58 19.48
C ASP A 24 -9.08 -18.07 19.76
N THR A 25 -8.00 -17.33 19.49
CA THR A 25 -7.95 -15.90 19.82
C THR A 25 -7.28 -15.08 18.71
N THR A 26 -7.80 -13.88 18.50
CA THR A 26 -7.14 -12.83 17.72
C THR A 26 -6.64 -11.75 18.67
N THR A 27 -5.33 -11.47 18.63
CA THR A 27 -4.75 -10.39 19.43
C THR A 27 -4.01 -9.39 18.53
N SER A 28 -3.83 -8.16 19.04
CA SER A 28 -3.13 -7.13 18.28
C SER A 28 -2.30 -6.20 19.16
N ARG A 29 -1.24 -5.65 18.58
CA ARG A 29 -0.38 -4.65 19.21
C ARG A 29 -0.06 -3.51 18.26
N VAL A 30 -0.43 -2.30 18.66
CA VAL A 30 -0.05 -1.08 17.92
C VAL A 30 1.35 -0.68 18.34
N VAL A 31 2.25 -0.53 17.37
CA VAL A 31 3.65 -0.13 17.57
C VAL A 31 3.93 1.29 17.14
N VAL A 32 3.22 1.80 16.14
CA VAL A 32 3.26 3.21 15.72
C VAL A 32 1.83 3.72 15.57
N ASN A 33 1.55 4.92 16.06
CA ASN A 33 0.25 5.57 15.86
C ASN A 33 0.42 7.09 15.87
N ASN A 34 0.49 7.69 14.68
CA ASN A 34 0.60 9.12 14.48
C ASN A 34 -0.38 9.59 13.37
N PRO A 35 -0.46 10.89 13.08
CA PRO A 35 -1.37 11.42 12.05
C PRO A 35 -1.16 10.85 10.66
N LEU A 36 0.07 10.43 10.30
CA LEU A 36 0.38 9.93 8.96
C LEU A 36 0.09 8.45 8.81
N LEU A 37 0.41 7.65 9.85
CA LEU A 37 0.27 6.20 9.78
C LEU A 37 0.00 5.54 11.12
N ARG A 38 -0.56 4.34 11.04
CA ARG A 38 -0.69 3.41 12.16
C ARG A 38 -0.12 2.07 11.75
N HIS A 39 0.84 1.55 12.52
CA HIS A 39 1.40 0.21 12.30
C HIS A 39 1.01 -0.72 13.43
N VAL A 40 0.46 -1.89 13.05
CA VAL A 40 -0.15 -2.85 13.98
C VAL A 40 0.30 -4.26 13.62
N PHE A 41 0.67 -5.04 14.62
CA PHE A 41 0.85 -6.49 14.51
C PHE A 41 -0.41 -7.20 14.98
N PHE A 42 -0.75 -8.29 14.32
CA PHE A 42 -1.85 -9.18 14.66
C PHE A 42 -1.37 -10.62 14.75
N THR A 43 -1.93 -11.37 15.69
CA THR A 43 -1.82 -12.83 15.74
C THR A 43 -3.22 -13.44 15.73
N PHE A 44 -3.33 -14.61 15.12
CA PHE A 44 -4.57 -15.35 14.96
C PHE A 44 -4.33 -16.81 15.29
N GLY A 45 -5.16 -17.39 16.16
CA GLY A 45 -5.34 -18.83 16.23
C GLY A 45 -5.96 -19.35 14.93
N GLU A 46 -5.84 -20.66 14.69
CA GLU A 46 -6.49 -21.31 13.54
C GLU A 46 -7.99 -21.07 13.54
N GLY A 47 -8.56 -20.80 12.37
CA GLY A 47 -10.00 -20.57 12.18
C GLY A 47 -10.49 -19.18 12.59
N GLN A 48 -9.63 -18.33 13.17
CA GLN A 48 -10.01 -16.96 13.54
C GLN A 48 -10.33 -16.12 12.32
N VAL A 49 -11.36 -15.27 12.41
CA VAL A 49 -11.93 -14.52 11.30
C VAL A 49 -11.91 -13.02 11.60
N LEU A 50 -11.51 -12.21 10.64
CA LEU A 50 -11.93 -10.82 10.55
C LEU A 50 -13.03 -10.71 9.50
N THR A 51 -14.23 -10.36 9.96
CA THR A 51 -15.40 -10.20 9.11
C THR A 51 -15.23 -9.08 8.11
N ASP A 52 -16.01 -9.12 7.04
CA ASP A 52 -15.94 -8.16 5.93
C ASP A 52 -16.12 -6.71 6.41
N HIS A 53 -15.13 -5.90 6.14
CA HIS A 53 -15.07 -4.48 6.52
C HIS A 53 -14.23 -3.69 5.51
N ALA A 54 -14.18 -2.37 5.68
CA ALA A 54 -13.34 -1.48 4.87
C ALA A 54 -12.62 -0.47 5.76
N SER A 55 -11.47 0.01 5.31
CA SER A 55 -10.72 1.09 5.95
C SER A 55 -10.80 2.35 5.09
N ALA A 56 -11.01 3.52 5.69
CA ALA A 56 -10.88 4.80 4.99
C ALA A 56 -9.42 5.11 4.60
N ARG A 57 -8.45 4.42 5.20
CA ARG A 57 -7.02 4.57 4.94
C ARG A 57 -6.55 3.52 3.94
N ALA A 58 -5.53 3.86 3.16
CA ALA A 58 -4.78 2.83 2.43
C ALA A 58 -4.10 1.88 3.43
N VAL A 59 -4.08 0.58 3.11
CA VAL A 59 -3.49 -0.44 4.00
C VAL A 59 -2.51 -1.31 3.23
N ILE A 60 -1.32 -1.48 3.81
CA ILE A 60 -0.38 -2.52 3.40
C ILE A 60 -0.44 -3.63 4.45
N VAL A 61 -0.71 -4.84 4.02
CA VAL A 61 -0.69 -6.07 4.83
C VAL A 61 0.55 -6.85 4.46
N ASN A 62 1.32 -7.30 5.44
CA ASN A 62 2.41 -8.25 5.24
C ASN A 62 2.13 -9.51 6.06
N ILE A 63 2.15 -10.66 5.41
CA ILE A 63 2.02 -11.96 6.08
C ILE A 63 3.40 -12.36 6.60
N LEU A 64 3.50 -12.53 7.90
CA LEU A 64 4.77 -12.80 8.59
C LEU A 64 4.94 -14.28 8.93
N GLU A 65 3.82 -14.96 9.23
CA GLU A 65 3.80 -16.36 9.64
C GLU A 65 2.44 -16.96 9.31
N GLY A 66 2.40 -18.23 8.94
CA GLY A 66 1.17 -18.96 8.67
C GLY A 66 0.53 -18.66 7.32
N LYS A 67 -0.79 -18.90 7.25
CA LYS A 67 -1.55 -18.84 6.01
C LYS A 67 -2.96 -18.29 6.25
N PHE A 68 -3.42 -17.46 5.32
CA PHE A 68 -4.77 -16.89 5.35
C PHE A 68 -5.54 -17.14 4.07
N ASP A 69 -6.84 -17.30 4.22
CA ASP A 69 -7.82 -17.10 3.18
C ASP A 69 -8.25 -15.63 3.22
N PHE A 70 -7.78 -14.84 2.27
CA PHE A 70 -7.96 -13.39 2.25
C PHE A 70 -8.84 -12.98 1.07
N THR A 71 -9.99 -12.40 1.36
CA THR A 71 -10.92 -11.91 0.34
C THR A 71 -10.77 -10.40 0.18
N VAL A 72 -10.56 -9.92 -1.05
CA VAL A 72 -10.46 -8.51 -1.43
C VAL A 72 -11.44 -8.24 -2.55
N GLY A 73 -12.35 -7.28 -2.38
CA GLY A 73 -13.34 -6.93 -3.39
C GLY A 73 -14.18 -8.12 -3.87
N GLY A 74 -14.44 -9.10 -2.99
CA GLY A 74 -15.13 -10.33 -3.32
C GLY A 74 -14.26 -11.42 -3.94
N THR A 75 -13.00 -11.14 -4.26
CA THR A 75 -12.05 -12.13 -4.80
C THR A 75 -11.26 -12.79 -3.68
N ARG A 76 -11.31 -14.12 -3.65
CA ARG A 76 -10.61 -14.95 -2.66
C ARG A 76 -9.15 -15.18 -3.08
N ASN A 77 -8.23 -15.02 -2.13
CA ASN A 77 -6.79 -15.24 -2.32
C ASN A 77 -6.25 -16.05 -1.13
N ILE A 78 -5.46 -17.08 -1.40
CA ILE A 78 -4.71 -17.79 -0.37
C ILE A 78 -3.33 -17.14 -0.31
N VAL A 79 -2.98 -16.60 0.85
CA VAL A 79 -1.72 -15.89 1.09
C VAL A 79 -0.95 -16.52 2.24
N SER A 80 0.36 -16.50 2.16
CA SER A 80 1.30 -17.17 3.09
C SER A 80 2.41 -16.23 3.52
N ALA A 81 3.23 -16.66 4.46
CA ALA A 81 4.38 -15.90 4.92
C ALA A 81 5.27 -15.41 3.75
N GLY A 82 5.58 -14.12 3.73
CA GLY A 82 6.31 -13.44 2.65
C GLY A 82 5.42 -12.71 1.64
N ASP A 83 4.11 -12.99 1.62
CA ASP A 83 3.18 -12.29 0.74
C ASP A 83 2.78 -10.93 1.32
N ALA A 84 2.45 -10.01 0.42
CA ALA A 84 1.96 -8.67 0.76
C ALA A 84 0.70 -8.33 -0.04
N ILE A 85 -0.21 -7.57 0.60
CA ILE A 85 -1.46 -7.11 -0.01
C ILE A 85 -1.54 -5.60 0.15
N TYR A 86 -1.91 -4.90 -0.91
CA TYR A 86 -2.32 -3.51 -0.86
C TYR A 86 -3.84 -3.40 -0.94
N LEU A 87 -4.43 -2.69 0.00
CA LEU A 87 -5.85 -2.36 0.02
C LEU A 87 -6.01 -0.86 -0.19
N ALA A 88 -6.71 -0.49 -1.25
CA ALA A 88 -7.08 0.90 -1.50
C ALA A 88 -8.03 1.44 -0.41
N PRO A 89 -8.09 2.76 -0.17
CA PRO A 89 -9.09 3.33 0.72
C PRO A 89 -10.51 2.91 0.31
N GLY A 90 -11.29 2.44 1.26
CA GLY A 90 -12.65 1.96 1.03
C GLY A 90 -12.77 0.53 0.49
N GLU A 91 -11.67 -0.15 0.18
CA GLU A 91 -11.72 -1.54 -0.33
C GLU A 91 -12.22 -2.51 0.75
N ARG A 92 -13.27 -3.25 0.40
CA ARG A 92 -13.85 -4.26 1.32
C ARG A 92 -12.99 -5.52 1.34
N HIS A 93 -12.76 -6.02 2.53
CA HIS A 93 -11.94 -7.20 2.73
C HIS A 93 -12.34 -7.99 3.97
N ALA A 94 -12.06 -9.27 3.93
CA ALA A 94 -12.24 -10.23 5.02
C ALA A 94 -11.07 -11.20 5.02
N LEU A 95 -10.82 -11.86 6.13
CA LEU A 95 -9.84 -12.93 6.20
C LEU A 95 -10.23 -14.02 7.20
N THR A 96 -9.70 -15.21 6.96
CA THR A 96 -9.74 -16.33 7.89
C THR A 96 -8.33 -16.90 8.01
N ALA A 97 -7.83 -17.08 9.21
CA ALA A 97 -6.58 -17.79 9.45
C ALA A 97 -6.78 -19.30 9.21
N LEU A 98 -6.03 -19.88 8.28
CA LEU A 98 -6.10 -21.30 7.96
C LEU A 98 -5.21 -22.17 8.86
N GLU A 99 -4.31 -21.54 9.58
CA GLU A 99 -3.41 -22.12 10.58
C GLU A 99 -3.01 -20.99 11.56
N PRO A 100 -2.33 -21.29 12.68
CA PRO A 100 -1.79 -20.25 13.57
C PRO A 100 -0.95 -19.26 12.78
N SER A 101 -1.31 -17.98 12.80
CA SER A 101 -0.79 -17.02 11.84
C SER A 101 -0.49 -15.65 12.45
N ARG A 102 0.41 -14.91 11.79
CA ARG A 102 0.83 -13.57 12.16
C ARG A 102 0.90 -12.67 10.94
N MET A 103 0.42 -11.45 11.07
CA MET A 103 0.56 -10.43 10.04
C MET A 103 0.84 -9.06 10.64
N SER A 104 1.34 -8.12 9.83
CA SER A 104 1.41 -6.72 10.18
C SER A 104 0.62 -5.87 9.19
N LEU A 105 0.02 -4.80 9.70
CA LEU A 105 -0.71 -3.82 8.92
C LEU A 105 -0.05 -2.46 9.06
N THR A 106 0.10 -1.74 7.93
CA THR A 106 0.42 -0.32 7.90
C THR A 106 -0.75 0.42 7.28
N LEU A 107 -1.51 1.16 8.11
CA LEU A 107 -2.60 2.01 7.67
C LEU A 107 -2.05 3.42 7.44
N ILE A 108 -2.20 3.95 6.23
CA ILE A 108 -1.63 5.22 5.78
C ILE A 108 -2.77 6.22 5.58
N ASP A 109 -2.65 7.39 6.20
CA ASP A 109 -3.62 8.46 6.06
C ASP A 109 -3.30 9.28 4.80
N VAL A 110 -4.01 8.97 3.71
CA VAL A 110 -3.78 9.62 2.40
C VAL A 110 -4.36 11.03 2.34
N GLU A 111 -5.36 11.37 3.14
CA GLU A 111 -5.95 12.71 3.17
C GLU A 111 -5.00 13.73 3.82
N SER A 112 -4.28 13.32 4.85
CA SER A 112 -3.25 14.16 5.47
C SER A 112 -2.09 14.47 4.53
N MET A 113 -1.82 13.62 3.55
CA MET A 113 -0.74 13.82 2.57
C MET A 113 -1.14 14.82 1.47
N CYS A 114 -2.40 14.90 1.07
CA CYS A 114 -2.86 15.87 0.07
C CYS A 114 -2.84 17.32 0.58
N GLN A 115 -3.05 17.54 1.87
CA GLN A 115 -3.08 18.89 2.45
C GLN A 115 -1.71 19.55 2.54
N THR A 116 -0.62 18.79 2.49
CA THR A 116 0.74 19.35 2.51
C THR A 116 1.21 19.87 1.14
N GLN A 117 0.56 19.50 0.03
CA GLN A 117 0.94 19.97 -1.30
C GLN A 117 0.26 21.29 -1.72
N GLU A 118 -0.83 21.70 -1.06
CA GLU A 118 -1.50 22.96 -1.38
C GLU A 118 -0.89 24.19 -0.67
N GLY A 119 0.06 24.00 0.23
CA GLY A 119 0.72 25.08 0.98
C GLY A 119 1.79 25.85 0.22
N ASP A 120 2.41 25.27 -0.81
CA ASP A 120 3.56 25.86 -1.51
C ASP A 120 3.19 26.72 -2.74
N ALA A 121 1.93 26.65 -3.19
CA ALA A 121 1.51 27.40 -4.37
C ALA A 121 1.08 28.85 -4.09
N ARG A 122 1.07 29.32 -2.85
CA ARG A 122 0.57 30.66 -2.47
C ARG A 122 1.64 31.74 -2.34
N ASN A 123 2.89 31.43 -2.64
CA ASN A 123 3.98 32.43 -2.56
C ASN A 123 4.70 32.67 -3.90
N ALA A 124 4.04 32.41 -5.01
CA ALA A 124 4.44 32.96 -6.30
C ALA A 124 3.81 34.35 -6.42
N GLN A 125 4.55 35.38 -6.01
CA GLN A 125 4.22 36.76 -6.35
C GLN A 125 4.18 36.86 -7.88
N PRO A 126 3.11 37.41 -8.46
CA PRO A 126 3.14 37.77 -9.87
C PRO A 126 4.12 38.93 -10.03
N ASP A 127 5.19 38.66 -10.78
CA ASP A 127 6.11 39.69 -11.22
C ASP A 127 5.30 40.80 -11.91
N SER A 128 5.42 42.02 -11.37
CA SER A 128 4.81 43.22 -11.92
C SER A 128 5.33 43.43 -13.34
N CYS A 129 4.45 43.17 -14.33
CA CYS A 129 4.71 43.62 -15.69
C CYS A 129 4.67 45.14 -15.72
N ASP A 130 5.83 45.77 -15.87
CA ASP A 130 5.99 47.18 -16.16
C ASP A 130 5.49 47.48 -17.58
N PRO A 131 4.51 48.37 -17.78
CA PRO A 131 3.90 48.63 -19.08
C PRO A 131 4.71 49.59 -20.00
N SER A 132 6.00 49.87 -19.77
CA SER A 132 6.78 50.92 -20.46
C SER A 132 7.67 50.43 -21.61
N HIS A 133 7.63 49.18 -22.05
CA HIS A 133 8.33 48.76 -23.27
C HIS A 133 7.36 48.38 -24.41
N ARG A 134 7.11 49.41 -25.24
CA ARG A 134 6.58 49.20 -26.59
C ARG A 134 7.70 48.64 -27.49
N GLY A 135 7.42 47.52 -28.12
CA GLY A 135 8.14 47.12 -29.32
C GLY A 135 8.52 45.63 -29.40
N HIS A 136 7.96 45.03 -30.41
CA HIS A 136 8.26 43.81 -31.12
C HIS A 136 7.42 42.55 -30.81
N HIS A 137 6.70 42.21 -31.84
CA HIS A 137 5.95 40.99 -32.07
C HIS A 137 6.70 39.71 -31.68
N GLY A 138 6.11 38.93 -30.80
CA GLY A 138 6.50 37.56 -30.52
C GLY A 138 5.29 36.78 -30.06
N SER A 139 4.72 36.01 -30.96
CA SER A 139 3.58 35.13 -30.75
C SER A 139 3.93 34.05 -29.71
N CYS A 140 3.32 34.13 -28.53
CA CYS A 140 3.29 33.01 -27.57
C CYS A 140 2.15 32.08 -27.94
N GLY A 141 2.43 31.12 -28.78
CA GLY A 141 1.52 30.03 -29.09
C GLY A 141 1.64 28.91 -28.06
N CYS A 142 0.64 28.80 -27.20
CA CYS A 142 0.43 27.58 -26.44
C CYS A 142 -0.09 26.51 -27.41
N ARG A 143 0.80 25.64 -27.87
CA ARG A 143 0.38 24.44 -28.62
C ARG A 143 0.22 23.30 -27.63
N GLY A 144 -1.01 22.85 -27.51
CA GLY A 144 -1.32 21.53 -27.01
C GLY A 144 -0.64 20.47 -27.88
N HIS A 145 0.01 19.53 -27.27
CA HIS A 145 0.45 18.31 -27.92
C HIS A 145 -0.48 17.19 -27.53
N GLU A 146 -1.50 17.00 -28.37
CA GLU A 146 -2.07 15.68 -28.60
C GLU A 146 -1.06 14.92 -29.44
N GLY A 147 -0.61 13.83 -28.92
CA GLY A 147 0.29 12.89 -29.58
C GLY A 147 -0.19 11.47 -29.36
N HIS A 148 -1.11 11.03 -30.21
CA HIS A 148 -1.29 9.63 -30.55
C HIS A 148 0.04 9.05 -31.01
N HIS A 149 0.46 7.96 -30.41
CA HIS A 149 1.18 6.90 -31.11
C HIS A 149 0.80 5.55 -30.53
N SER A 150 -0.07 4.91 -31.30
CA SER A 150 -0.13 3.45 -31.45
C SER A 150 1.19 2.95 -32.06
N GLU A 151 1.40 1.70 -31.84
CA GLU A 151 2.14 0.69 -32.61
C GLU A 151 3.26 0.07 -31.82
N HIS A 152 3.00 -1.15 -31.61
CA HIS A 152 3.48 -2.30 -32.35
C HIS A 152 4.75 -2.92 -31.76
N LEU A 153 4.57 -4.14 -31.48
CA LEU A 153 5.28 -5.36 -31.81
C LEU A 153 5.90 -6.00 -30.60
N GLN A 154 5.95 -7.19 -30.55
CA GLN A 154 5.99 -8.35 -31.44
C GLN A 154 6.25 -9.55 -30.54
N GLU A 155 5.39 -10.51 -30.67
CA GLU A 155 5.68 -11.90 -30.34
C GLU A 155 6.93 -12.35 -31.08
N GLN A 156 7.77 -13.03 -30.38
CA GLN A 156 8.54 -14.17 -30.80
C GLN A 156 9.02 -14.81 -29.51
N GLY A 157 8.59 -15.94 -29.13
CA GLY A 157 8.54 -17.18 -29.90
C GLY A 157 9.78 -17.95 -29.61
N ASP A 158 9.56 -19.06 -29.07
CA ASP A 158 10.21 -20.33 -29.32
C ASP A 158 10.77 -20.98 -28.05
N SER A 159 10.02 -21.96 -27.59
CA SER A 159 10.21 -23.39 -27.80
C SER A 159 11.63 -23.91 -27.48
N ARG A 160 11.78 -24.66 -26.43
CA ARG A 160 12.06 -26.07 -26.61
C ARG A 160 12.07 -26.83 -25.29
N LEU A 161 11.05 -27.62 -25.13
CA LEU A 161 11.07 -28.81 -24.28
C LEU A 161 12.04 -29.80 -24.91
N GLU A 162 12.93 -30.30 -24.11
CA GLU A 162 13.49 -31.65 -24.36
C GLU A 162 13.25 -32.49 -23.12
N GLN A 163 12.34 -33.42 -23.31
CA GLN A 163 12.23 -34.63 -22.54
C GLN A 163 13.55 -35.39 -22.56
N GLN A 164 13.97 -35.85 -21.40
CA GLN A 164 14.78 -37.05 -21.32
C GLN A 164 14.18 -37.99 -20.25
N ASP A 165 13.54 -38.98 -20.79
CA ASP A 165 13.38 -40.30 -20.18
C ASP A 165 14.77 -40.87 -19.87
N GLY A 166 14.86 -41.59 -18.79
CA GLY A 166 16.04 -42.33 -18.38
C GLY A 166 15.83 -43.15 -17.13
N ASP A 167 15.07 -44.19 -17.27
CA ASP A 167 15.20 -45.59 -16.85
C ASP A 167 16.51 -45.94 -16.09
N ARG A 168 16.34 -46.32 -14.82
CA ARG A 168 16.89 -47.52 -14.16
C ARG A 168 16.53 -47.56 -12.68
#